data_7e65d0b5a442a72ea8eed4138ada54ca
#
_entry.id   7e65d0b5a442a72ea8eed4138ada54ca
#
_cell.length_a   1.000
_cell.length_b   1.000
_cell.length_c   1.000
_cell.angle_alpha   90.00
_cell.angle_beta   90.00
_cell.angle_gamma   90.00
#
_symmetry.space_group_name_H-M   'P 1'
#
loop_
_entity.id
_entity.type
_entity.pdbx_description
1 polymer ?
#
loop_
_entity_poly.entity_id
_entity_poly.type
_entity_poly.pdbx_seq_one_letter_code
_entity_poly.pdbx_strand_id
1 'polypeptide(L)'
;MVEPDKVELAKKLLGQAGDKIVLPVDVHCGDEFSSDCKKQLCASGEIPDGFEGLDIGPDSAKQFADIISSSKTVVWNGPMGVFELPPFDEGTKVVAQAIADSDAISTVSYTHLTLPTKA
;
A
#
# COMPACT_ATOMS: atom_id res chain seq x y z
N MET A 1 4.09 -8.65 -11.36
CA MET A 1 3.63 -9.81 -12.17
C MET A 1 2.12 -9.87 -12.18
N VAL A 2 1.52 -10.11 -13.34
CA VAL A 2 0.07 -10.23 -13.48
C VAL A 2 -0.27 -11.69 -13.80
N GLU A 3 -1.24 -12.24 -13.08
CA GLU A 3 -1.76 -13.58 -13.36
C GLU A 3 -3.05 -13.43 -14.18
N PRO A 4 -3.01 -13.70 -15.50
CA PRO A 4 -4.18 -13.44 -16.36
C PRO A 4 -5.44 -14.20 -15.96
N ASP A 5 -5.30 -15.40 -15.39
CA ASP A 5 -6.42 -16.21 -14.93
C ASP A 5 -7.10 -15.64 -13.67
N LYS A 6 -6.45 -14.73 -12.96
CA LYS A 6 -7.00 -14.07 -11.76
C LYS A 6 -7.66 -12.72 -12.07
N VAL A 7 -7.42 -12.16 -13.24
CA VAL A 7 -7.95 -10.83 -13.61
C VAL A 7 -9.48 -10.82 -13.64
N GLU A 8 -10.09 -11.86 -14.19
CA GLU A 8 -11.55 -11.98 -14.23
C GLU A 8 -12.15 -12.07 -12.83
N LEU A 9 -11.53 -12.82 -11.92
CA LEU A 9 -11.96 -12.91 -10.53
C LEU A 9 -11.85 -11.55 -9.83
N ALA A 10 -10.75 -10.83 -10.04
CA ALA A 10 -10.54 -9.51 -9.47
C ALA A 10 -11.61 -8.52 -9.94
N LYS A 11 -11.93 -8.51 -11.22
CA LYS A 11 -12.99 -7.65 -11.78
C LYS A 11 -14.35 -7.97 -11.15
N LYS A 12 -14.65 -9.24 -11.00
CA LYS A 12 -15.91 -9.69 -10.39
C LYS A 12 -16.01 -9.22 -8.94
N LEU A 13 -14.95 -9.39 -8.16
CA LEU A 13 -14.92 -8.98 -6.76
C LEU A 13 -15.05 -7.46 -6.60
N LEU A 14 -14.40 -6.69 -7.46
CA LEU A 14 -14.50 -5.23 -7.44
C LEU A 14 -15.93 -4.78 -7.75
N GLY A 15 -16.59 -5.42 -8.71
CA GLY A 15 -17.98 -5.14 -9.05
C GLY A 15 -18.95 -5.46 -7.93
N GLN A 16 -18.69 -6.50 -7.17
CA GLN A 16 -19.53 -6.91 -6.03
C GLN A 16 -19.29 -6.08 -4.78
N ALA A 17 -18.04 -5.67 -4.56
CA ALA A 17 -17.64 -4.97 -3.32
C ALA A 17 -18.06 -3.50 -3.30
N GLY A 18 -18.15 -2.85 -4.47
CA GLY A 18 -18.46 -1.42 -4.54
C GLY A 18 -17.47 -0.59 -3.74
N ASP A 19 -17.97 0.20 -2.80
CA ASP A 19 -17.14 1.10 -1.99
C ASP A 19 -16.36 0.41 -0.88
N LYS A 20 -16.52 -0.89 -0.70
CA LYS A 20 -15.82 -1.63 0.36
C LYS A 20 -14.35 -1.87 0.06
N ILE A 21 -13.95 -1.79 -1.19
CA ILE A 21 -12.56 -1.95 -1.63
C ILE A 21 -12.04 -0.61 -2.11
N VAL A 22 -10.92 -0.19 -1.56
CA VAL A 22 -10.21 1.03 -1.98
C VAL A 22 -8.85 0.62 -2.51
N LEU A 23 -8.60 0.94 -3.77
CA LEU A 23 -7.35 0.61 -4.44
C LEU A 23 -6.41 1.82 -4.47
N PRO A 24 -5.08 1.58 -4.53
CA PRO A 24 -4.13 2.66 -4.70
C PRO A 24 -4.40 3.44 -6.00
N VAL A 25 -4.17 4.74 -5.97
CA VAL A 25 -4.33 5.63 -7.14
C VAL A 25 -3.00 5.96 -7.80
N ASP A 26 -1.90 5.76 -7.10
CA ASP A 26 -0.55 5.98 -7.60
C ASP A 26 0.42 4.96 -7.01
N VAL A 27 1.55 4.79 -7.66
CA VAL A 27 2.52 3.73 -7.34
C VAL A 27 3.94 4.28 -7.52
N HIS A 28 4.82 4.02 -6.57
CA HIS A 28 6.25 4.20 -6.75
C HIS A 28 6.81 2.97 -7.43
N CYS A 29 7.40 3.16 -8.60
CA CYS A 29 7.93 2.08 -9.43
C CYS A 29 9.45 2.10 -9.46
N GLY A 30 10.04 0.93 -9.70
CA GLY A 30 11.47 0.79 -9.95
C GLY A 30 11.72 -0.16 -11.11
N ASP A 31 12.85 0.01 -11.79
CA ASP A 31 13.26 -0.87 -12.89
C ASP A 31 13.99 -2.12 -12.39
N GLU A 32 14.38 -2.13 -11.12
CA GLU A 32 15.02 -3.28 -10.47
C GLU A 32 14.53 -3.37 -9.03
N PHE A 33 14.63 -4.56 -8.46
CA PHE A 33 14.31 -4.80 -7.06
C PHE A 33 15.51 -4.40 -6.18
N SER A 34 15.80 -3.09 -6.13
CA SER A 34 16.96 -2.51 -5.47
C SER A 34 16.72 -1.07 -5.08
N SER A 35 17.38 -0.61 -4.02
CA SER A 35 17.34 0.81 -3.62
C SER A 35 18.03 1.72 -4.64
N ASP A 36 18.91 1.17 -5.45
CA ASP A 36 19.68 1.92 -6.48
C ASP A 36 18.99 1.93 -7.84
N CYS A 37 17.81 1.34 -7.96
CA CYS A 37 17.07 1.31 -9.22
C CYS A 37 16.62 2.69 -9.67
N LYS A 38 16.26 2.80 -10.95
CA LYS A 38 15.55 3.98 -11.46
C LYS A 38 14.15 4.00 -10.87
N LYS A 39 13.75 5.15 -10.36
CA LYS A 39 12.48 5.30 -9.66
C LYS A 39 11.55 6.21 -10.45
N GLN A 40 10.28 5.86 -10.49
CA GLN A 40 9.26 6.65 -11.17
C GLN A 40 7.94 6.56 -10.41
N LEU A 41 7.28 7.71 -10.25
CA LEU A 41 5.93 7.76 -9.71
C LEU A 41 4.95 7.68 -10.88
N CYS A 42 4.04 6.71 -10.83
CA CYS A 42 3.08 6.44 -11.89
C CYS A 42 1.66 6.40 -11.33
N ALA A 43 0.68 6.73 -12.16
CA ALA A 43 -0.70 6.44 -11.84
C ALA A 43 -0.94 4.93 -11.85
N SER A 44 -1.86 4.46 -11.02
CA SER A 44 -2.20 3.03 -11.01
C SER A 44 -2.70 2.57 -12.38
N GLY A 45 -2.17 1.45 -12.84
CA GLY A 45 -2.50 0.92 -14.16
C GLY A 45 -1.65 1.48 -15.30
N GLU A 46 -0.76 2.43 -15.03
CA GLU A 46 0.10 3.06 -16.05
C GLU A 46 1.59 2.81 -15.78
N ILE A 47 1.92 1.64 -15.26
CA ILE A 47 3.31 1.26 -14.99
C ILE A 47 4.02 1.00 -16.32
N PRO A 48 5.15 1.71 -16.61
CA PRO A 48 5.87 1.51 -17.86
C PRO A 48 6.46 0.11 -17.98
N ASP A 49 6.69 -0.33 -19.21
CA ASP A 49 7.39 -1.60 -19.46
C ASP A 49 8.78 -1.55 -18.83
N GLY A 50 9.17 -2.66 -18.21
CA GLY A 50 10.45 -2.76 -17.52
C GLY A 50 10.45 -2.20 -16.11
N PHE A 51 9.33 -1.66 -15.64
CA PHE A 51 9.16 -1.20 -14.26
C PHE A 51 8.17 -2.07 -13.51
N GLU A 52 8.34 -2.14 -12.21
CA GLU A 52 7.41 -2.82 -11.29
C GLU A 52 6.97 -1.87 -10.20
N GLY A 53 5.74 -2.02 -9.75
CA GLY A 53 5.24 -1.29 -8.59
C GLY A 53 5.88 -1.83 -7.31
N LEU A 54 6.60 -0.99 -6.59
CA LEU A 54 7.34 -1.38 -5.38
C LEU A 54 6.77 -0.77 -4.10
N ASP A 55 5.96 0.26 -4.20
CA ASP A 55 5.30 0.88 -3.06
C ASP A 55 4.10 1.69 -3.55
N ILE A 56 3.17 1.98 -2.64
CA ILE A 56 2.10 2.92 -2.94
C ILE A 56 2.68 4.34 -3.06
N GLY A 57 2.05 5.16 -3.88
CA GLY A 57 2.47 6.55 -4.02
C GLY A 57 1.94 7.45 -2.89
N PRO A 58 2.32 8.74 -2.91
CA PRO A 58 1.95 9.66 -1.84
C PRO A 58 0.44 9.93 -1.75
N ASP A 59 -0.26 9.99 -2.88
CA ASP A 59 -1.71 10.20 -2.88
C ASP A 59 -2.45 9.00 -2.32
N SER A 60 -2.00 7.78 -2.64
CA SER A 60 -2.54 6.54 -2.07
C SER A 60 -2.31 6.50 -0.56
N ALA A 61 -1.10 6.84 -0.12
CA ALA A 61 -0.75 6.83 1.29
C ALA A 61 -1.64 7.80 2.08
N LYS A 62 -1.87 9.00 1.56
CA LYS A 62 -2.74 9.99 2.18
C LYS A 62 -4.18 9.51 2.26
N GLN A 63 -4.70 8.93 1.17
CA GLN A 63 -6.05 8.40 1.12
C GLN A 63 -6.24 7.28 2.15
N PHE A 64 -5.28 6.37 2.25
CA PHE A 64 -5.34 5.28 3.22
C PHE A 64 -5.23 5.79 4.66
N ALA A 65 -4.37 6.78 4.90
CA ALA A 65 -4.26 7.40 6.23
C ALA A 65 -5.58 8.06 6.65
N ASP A 66 -6.26 8.75 5.74
CA ASP A 66 -7.56 9.37 6.03
C ASP A 66 -8.62 8.33 6.37
N ILE A 67 -8.65 7.21 5.65
CA ILE A 67 -9.58 6.11 5.93
C ILE A 67 -9.29 5.50 7.30
N ILE A 68 -8.02 5.25 7.60
CA ILE A 68 -7.59 4.69 8.88
C ILE A 68 -7.98 5.61 10.04
N SER A 69 -7.81 6.90 9.89
CA SER A 69 -8.13 7.87 10.95
C SER A 69 -9.61 7.91 11.29
N SER A 70 -10.47 7.54 10.36
CA SER A 70 -11.93 7.46 10.57
C SER A 70 -12.43 6.05 10.92
N SER A 71 -11.55 5.07 10.95
CA SER A 71 -11.89 3.68 11.24
C SER A 71 -11.93 3.41 12.74
N LYS A 72 -12.77 2.48 13.15
CA LYS A 72 -12.85 2.04 14.55
C LYS A 72 -11.99 0.80 14.82
N THR A 73 -11.84 -0.04 13.82
CA THR A 73 -11.04 -1.26 13.91
C THR A 73 -10.22 -1.38 12.63
N VAL A 74 -8.94 -1.68 12.77
CA VAL A 74 -8.01 -1.87 11.65
C VAL A 74 -7.30 -3.20 11.80
N VAL A 75 -7.32 -4.00 10.75
CA VAL A 75 -6.49 -5.20 10.65
C VAL A 75 -5.49 -4.94 9.50
N TRP A 76 -4.22 -4.95 9.81
CA TRP A 76 -3.17 -4.69 8.84
C TRP A 76 -2.42 -5.98 8.51
N ASN A 77 -2.60 -6.46 7.30
CA ASN A 77 -2.01 -7.72 6.85
C ASN A 77 -0.97 -7.47 5.76
N GLY A 78 0.28 -7.37 6.18
CA GLY A 78 1.43 -7.16 5.30
C GLY A 78 1.74 -5.69 5.03
N PRO A 79 2.99 -5.38 4.65
CA PRO A 79 3.41 -4.01 4.36
C PRO A 79 2.80 -3.50 3.05
N MET A 80 2.86 -2.17 2.86
CA MET A 80 2.32 -1.53 1.65
C MET A 80 3.23 -1.67 0.45
N GLY A 81 4.52 -1.82 0.67
CA GLY A 81 5.51 -1.94 -0.38
C GLY A 81 6.72 -2.72 0.06
N VAL A 82 7.81 -2.63 -0.69
CA VAL A 82 9.06 -3.31 -0.37
C VAL A 82 9.80 -2.51 0.70
N PHE A 83 9.32 -2.60 1.93
CA PHE A 83 9.78 -1.74 3.03
C PHE A 83 11.25 -1.97 3.40
N GLU A 84 11.85 -3.06 2.98
CA GLU A 84 13.27 -3.35 3.21
C GLU A 84 14.20 -2.58 2.26
N LEU A 85 13.65 -1.97 1.22
CA LEU A 85 14.40 -1.25 0.20
C LEU A 85 14.00 0.23 0.19
N PRO A 86 14.67 1.12 0.95
CA PRO A 86 14.37 2.53 0.86
C PRO A 86 14.59 3.07 -0.57
N PRO A 87 13.75 3.98 -1.07
CA PRO A 87 12.66 4.69 -0.41
C PRO A 87 11.30 3.99 -0.46
N PHE A 88 11.23 2.72 -0.83
CA PHE A 88 9.97 1.97 -0.99
C PHE A 88 9.35 1.56 0.35
N ASP A 89 9.84 2.09 1.45
CA ASP A 89 9.27 1.94 2.78
C ASP A 89 8.33 3.10 3.18
N GLU A 90 8.24 4.14 2.36
CA GLU A 90 7.45 5.34 2.68
C GLU A 90 5.98 5.04 2.91
N GLY A 91 5.34 4.25 2.03
CA GLY A 91 3.93 3.90 2.17
C GLY A 91 3.66 3.13 3.45
N THR A 92 4.52 2.17 3.77
CA THR A 92 4.43 1.40 5.01
C THR A 92 4.55 2.30 6.24
N LYS A 93 5.48 3.25 6.23
CA LYS A 93 5.65 4.21 7.32
C LYS A 93 4.43 5.08 7.52
N VAL A 94 3.85 5.60 6.44
CA VAL A 94 2.65 6.46 6.51
C VAL A 94 1.48 5.68 7.10
N VAL A 95 1.26 4.45 6.66
CA VAL A 95 0.17 3.60 7.18
C VAL A 95 0.41 3.27 8.65
N ALA A 96 1.63 2.91 9.02
CA ALA A 96 1.98 2.61 10.41
C ALA A 96 1.72 3.82 11.32
N GLN A 97 2.13 5.01 10.89
CA GLN A 97 1.94 6.23 11.65
C GLN A 97 0.44 6.57 11.78
N ALA A 98 -0.33 6.40 10.70
CA ALA A 98 -1.77 6.64 10.73
C ALA A 98 -2.47 5.72 11.73
N ILE A 99 -2.09 4.45 11.78
CA ILE A 99 -2.64 3.49 12.75
C ILE A 99 -2.26 3.91 14.18
N ALA A 100 -1.01 4.27 14.40
CA ALA A 100 -0.53 4.69 15.73
C ALA A 100 -1.24 5.96 16.23
N ASP A 101 -1.52 6.89 15.32
CA ASP A 101 -2.19 8.16 15.67
C ASP A 101 -3.71 8.03 15.77
N SER A 102 -4.29 6.92 15.31
CA SER A 102 -5.73 6.70 15.34
C SER A 102 -6.19 6.21 16.71
N ASP A 103 -7.48 6.34 16.99
CA ASP A 103 -8.11 5.75 18.17
C ASP A 103 -8.64 4.34 17.89
N ALA A 104 -8.37 3.79 16.72
CA ALA A 104 -8.84 2.48 16.32
C ALA A 104 -8.17 1.36 17.12
N ILE A 105 -8.91 0.28 17.31
CA ILE A 105 -8.32 -0.98 17.75
C ILE A 105 -7.58 -1.56 16.54
N SER A 106 -6.30 -1.84 16.68
CA SER A 106 -5.50 -2.30 15.56
C SER A 106 -4.82 -3.63 15.82
N THR A 107 -4.74 -4.44 14.78
CA THR A 107 -3.99 -5.70 14.78
C THR A 107 -3.10 -5.72 13.55
N VAL A 108 -1.82 -6.00 13.77
CA VAL A 108 -0.82 -6.09 12.70
C VAL A 108 -0.35 -7.54 12.62
N SER A 109 -0.56 -8.16 11.45
CA SER A 109 -0.20 -9.57 11.25
C SER A 109 1.24 -9.80 10.79
N TYR A 110 1.97 -8.73 10.47
CA TYR A 110 3.34 -8.82 9.97
C TYR A 110 4.32 -8.57 11.11
N THR A 111 5.05 -9.60 11.52
CA THR A 111 5.86 -9.60 12.76
C THR A 111 7.11 -8.72 12.69
N HIS A 112 7.57 -8.34 11.50
CA HIS A 112 8.76 -7.49 11.34
C HIS A 112 8.46 -5.99 11.43
N LEU A 113 7.19 -5.62 11.51
CA LEU A 113 6.79 -4.22 11.66
C LEU A 113 6.60 -3.91 13.13
N THR A 114 7.20 -2.80 13.54
CA THR A 114 6.97 -2.24 14.86
C THR A 114 6.22 -0.92 14.71
N LEU A 115 5.03 -0.83 15.29
CA LEU A 115 4.25 0.39 15.26
C LEU A 115 4.88 1.44 16.17
N PRO A 116 4.83 2.73 15.77
CA PRO A 116 5.26 3.80 16.65
C PRO A 116 4.46 3.78 17.96
N THR A 117 5.14 4.06 19.07
CA THR A 117 4.46 4.13 20.36
C THR A 117 3.58 5.37 20.41
N LYS A 118 2.33 5.19 20.80
CA LYS A 118 1.40 6.29 20.99
C LYS A 118 1.80 7.03 22.26
N ALA A 119 2.01 8.31 22.11
CA ALA A 119 2.41 9.17 23.24
C ALA A 119 1.25 9.39 24.22
#